data_de1758aa56eb44f33e584a604d6168ad
#
_entry.id   de1758aa56eb44f33e584a604d6168ad
#
_cell.length_a   1.000
_cell.length_b   1.000
_cell.length_c   1.000
_cell.angle_alpha   90.00
_cell.angle_beta   90.00
_cell.angle_gamma   90.00
#
_symmetry.space_group_name_H-M   'P 1'
#
loop_
_entity.id
_entity.type
_entity.pdbx_description
1 polymer ?
#
loop_
_entity_poly.entity_id
_entity_poly.type
_entity_poly.pdbx_seq_one_letter_code
_entity_poly.pdbx_strand_id
1 'polypeptide(L)'
;MSRRKMSVLTCLLFCMSALTPAGLAQGNEKTAIEQVLRDQQEAWNKGDIKTFMKGYKDSPDTTFIGKTVAHGYQPILQRYLASYSTPDAMGHLDFSDLDTRMLGPNHAVVVGKFHLTRNAAGGGDASGLYSLVFEREPDGWKIILDHSSTN
;
A
#
# COMPACT_ATOMS: atom_id res chain seq x y z
N MET A 1 -26.06 -46.65 -57.05
CA MET A 1 -25.12 -45.53 -56.80
C MET A 1 -25.78 -44.57 -55.82
N SER A 2 -25.43 -44.69 -54.52
CA SER A 2 -25.99 -43.86 -53.44
C SER A 2 -24.94 -42.86 -52.99
N ARG A 3 -25.21 -41.56 -53.21
CA ARG A 3 -24.35 -40.45 -52.76
C ARG A 3 -24.69 -40.08 -51.32
N ARG A 4 -23.78 -40.38 -50.38
CA ARG A 4 -23.83 -39.94 -49.03
C ARG A 4 -23.50 -38.45 -48.98
N LYS A 5 -24.43 -37.62 -48.49
CA LYS A 5 -24.21 -36.22 -48.17
C LYS A 5 -23.57 -36.15 -46.76
N MET A 6 -22.36 -35.60 -46.71
CA MET A 6 -21.64 -35.37 -45.46
C MET A 6 -21.97 -33.98 -44.98
N SER A 7 -22.76 -33.83 -43.90
CA SER A 7 -23.04 -32.55 -43.27
C SER A 7 -21.89 -32.20 -42.36
N VAL A 8 -21.19 -31.13 -42.67
CA VAL A 8 -20.17 -30.50 -41.82
C VAL A 8 -20.89 -29.59 -40.82
N LEU A 9 -20.93 -29.98 -39.56
CA LEU A 9 -21.46 -29.19 -38.49
C LEU A 9 -20.35 -28.28 -37.99
N THR A 10 -20.36 -27.01 -38.39
CA THR A 10 -19.43 -25.97 -37.95
C THR A 10 -19.83 -25.49 -36.56
N CYS A 11 -19.09 -25.93 -35.54
CA CYS A 11 -19.26 -25.48 -34.19
C CYS A 11 -18.59 -24.12 -34.00
N LEU A 12 -19.37 -23.02 -34.02
CA LEU A 12 -18.89 -21.70 -33.65
C LEU A 12 -18.76 -21.64 -32.15
N LEU A 13 -17.52 -21.72 -31.65
CA LEU A 13 -17.19 -21.35 -30.26
C LEU A 13 -17.27 -19.84 -30.14
N PHE A 14 -18.33 -19.35 -29.51
CA PHE A 14 -18.50 -17.96 -29.11
C PHE A 14 -17.66 -17.72 -27.84
N CYS A 15 -16.45 -17.19 -28.02
CA CYS A 15 -15.61 -16.78 -26.90
C CYS A 15 -16.19 -15.49 -26.31
N MET A 16 -17.05 -15.61 -25.29
CA MET A 16 -17.52 -14.46 -24.50
C MET A 16 -16.35 -13.94 -23.63
N SER A 17 -15.62 -12.98 -24.15
CA SER A 17 -14.69 -12.18 -23.37
C SER A 17 -15.50 -11.32 -22.40
N ALA A 18 -15.54 -11.68 -21.13
CA ALA A 18 -16.13 -10.86 -20.09
C ALA A 18 -15.26 -9.60 -19.92
N LEU A 19 -15.68 -8.49 -20.52
CA LEU A 19 -15.12 -7.17 -20.23
C LEU A 19 -15.54 -6.80 -18.79
N THR A 20 -14.62 -6.96 -17.84
CA THR A 20 -14.78 -6.32 -16.52
C THR A 20 -14.73 -4.80 -16.74
N PRO A 21 -15.75 -4.04 -16.29
CA PRO A 21 -15.74 -2.59 -16.44
C PRO A 21 -14.55 -2.00 -15.69
N ALA A 22 -13.74 -1.18 -16.36
CA ALA A 22 -12.52 -0.59 -15.84
C ALA A 22 -12.70 0.14 -14.48
N GLY A 23 -13.89 0.67 -14.21
CA GLY A 23 -14.22 1.32 -12.95
C GLY A 23 -14.28 0.38 -11.74
N LEU A 24 -14.76 -0.85 -11.91
CA LEU A 24 -14.79 -1.84 -10.81
C LEU A 24 -13.39 -2.37 -10.49
N ALA A 25 -12.54 -2.53 -11.50
CA ALA A 25 -11.15 -2.92 -11.30
C ALA A 25 -10.37 -1.85 -10.53
N GLN A 26 -10.56 -0.57 -10.86
CA GLN A 26 -9.91 0.54 -10.15
C GLN A 26 -10.38 0.68 -8.70
N GLY A 27 -11.67 0.43 -8.41
CA GLY A 27 -12.21 0.43 -7.06
C GLY A 27 -11.57 -0.65 -6.19
N ASN A 28 -11.38 -1.85 -6.73
CA ASN A 28 -10.72 -2.96 -6.04
C ASN A 28 -9.24 -2.66 -5.73
N GLU A 29 -8.52 -2.01 -6.66
CA GLU A 29 -7.12 -1.64 -6.45
C GLU A 29 -6.96 -0.59 -5.34
N LYS A 30 -7.80 0.45 -5.33
CA LYS A 30 -7.82 1.45 -4.26
C LYS A 30 -8.06 0.81 -2.89
N THR A 31 -9.06 -0.07 -2.81
CA THR A 31 -9.36 -0.81 -1.58
C THR A 31 -8.19 -1.65 -1.10
N ALA A 32 -7.47 -2.31 -2.03
CA ALA A 32 -6.29 -3.11 -1.70
C ALA A 32 -5.14 -2.24 -1.18
N ILE A 33 -4.90 -1.06 -1.77
CA ILE A 33 -3.90 -0.10 -1.30
C ILE A 33 -4.23 0.42 0.10
N GLU A 34 -5.48 0.83 0.32
CA GLU A 34 -5.93 1.31 1.62
C GLU A 34 -5.90 0.21 2.69
N GLN A 35 -6.04 -1.07 2.29
CA GLN A 35 -5.86 -2.20 3.20
C GLN A 35 -4.43 -2.29 3.72
N VAL A 36 -3.42 -2.03 2.89
CA VAL A 36 -2.02 -1.97 3.35
C VAL A 36 -1.86 -0.95 4.48
N LEU A 37 -2.49 0.22 4.37
CA LEU A 37 -2.43 1.25 5.41
C LEU A 37 -3.17 0.83 6.68
N ARG A 38 -4.33 0.17 6.56
CA ARG A 38 -5.04 -0.39 7.73
C ARG A 38 -4.19 -1.44 8.44
N ASP A 39 -3.57 -2.34 7.69
CA ASP A 39 -2.71 -3.38 8.25
C ASP A 39 -1.47 -2.78 8.93
N GLN A 40 -0.90 -1.72 8.37
CA GLN A 40 0.19 -0.96 8.98
C GLN A 40 -0.25 -0.30 10.30
N GLN A 41 -1.40 0.39 10.31
CA GLN A 41 -1.95 1.01 11.51
C GLN A 41 -2.19 -0.03 12.62
N GLU A 42 -2.78 -1.17 12.25
CA GLU A 42 -3.01 -2.27 13.20
C GLU A 42 -1.70 -2.85 13.76
N ALA A 43 -0.70 -3.09 12.89
CA ALA A 43 0.61 -3.59 13.31
C ALA A 43 1.32 -2.60 14.24
N TRP A 44 1.29 -1.31 13.91
CA TRP A 44 1.83 -0.24 14.76
C TRP A 44 1.19 -0.24 16.14
N ASN A 45 -0.14 -0.27 16.21
CA ASN A 45 -0.89 -0.22 17.46
C ASN A 45 -0.73 -1.49 18.32
N LYS A 46 -0.17 -2.56 17.74
CA LYS A 46 0.27 -3.77 18.44
C LYS A 46 1.76 -3.73 18.85
N GLY A 47 2.48 -2.67 18.51
CA GLY A 47 3.92 -2.57 18.77
C GLY A 47 4.79 -3.37 17.79
N ASP A 48 4.24 -3.83 16.67
CA ASP A 48 4.94 -4.67 15.69
C ASP A 48 5.45 -3.87 14.50
N ILE A 49 6.60 -3.17 14.69
CA ILE A 49 7.26 -2.41 13.64
C ILE A 49 7.67 -3.30 12.46
N LYS A 50 8.03 -4.56 12.68
CA LYS A 50 8.43 -5.45 11.59
C LYS A 50 7.25 -5.77 10.68
N THR A 51 6.07 -5.98 11.23
CA THR A 51 4.85 -6.18 10.44
C THR A 51 4.39 -4.86 9.78
N PHE A 52 4.49 -3.72 10.46
CA PHE A 52 4.28 -2.40 9.85
C PHE A 52 5.14 -2.21 8.59
N MET A 53 6.42 -2.59 8.65
CA MET A 53 7.36 -2.46 7.54
C MET A 53 7.04 -3.38 6.34
N LYS A 54 6.23 -4.43 6.49
CA LYS A 54 5.78 -5.26 5.35
C LYS A 54 4.95 -4.48 4.32
N GLY A 55 4.42 -3.32 4.68
CA GLY A 55 3.78 -2.40 3.74
C GLY A 55 4.76 -1.75 2.77
N TYR A 56 6.06 -1.72 3.09
CA TYR A 56 7.11 -1.20 2.21
C TYR A 56 7.70 -2.30 1.32
N LYS A 57 8.14 -1.91 0.12
CA LYS A 57 8.91 -2.79 -0.77
C LYS A 57 10.28 -3.05 -0.15
N ASP A 58 10.69 -4.33 -0.04
CA ASP A 58 12.05 -4.70 0.36
C ASP A 58 13.01 -4.50 -0.82
N SER A 59 13.46 -3.26 -0.98
CA SER A 59 14.33 -2.81 -2.08
C SER A 59 15.34 -1.79 -1.58
N PRO A 60 16.56 -1.75 -2.16
CA PRO A 60 17.52 -0.69 -1.91
C PRO A 60 17.02 0.70 -2.38
N ASP A 61 16.06 0.74 -3.30
CA ASP A 61 15.53 1.99 -3.88
C ASP A 61 14.34 2.56 -3.10
N THR A 62 13.77 1.80 -2.15
CA THR A 62 12.69 2.30 -1.29
C THR A 62 13.18 3.53 -0.53
N THR A 63 12.41 4.62 -0.59
CA THR A 63 12.84 5.92 -0.08
C THR A 63 11.89 6.43 0.99
N PHE A 64 12.44 6.90 2.10
CA PHE A 64 11.72 7.64 3.13
C PHE A 64 12.25 9.06 3.21
N ILE A 65 11.35 10.05 3.16
CA ILE A 65 11.64 11.47 3.27
C ILE A 65 10.92 12.02 4.51
N GLY A 66 11.69 12.46 5.48
CA GLY A 66 11.23 13.20 6.66
C GLY A 66 12.12 14.42 6.84
N LYS A 67 12.66 14.65 8.04
CA LYS A 67 13.71 15.67 8.25
C LYS A 67 15.00 15.37 7.47
N THR A 68 15.22 14.10 7.14
CA THR A 68 16.34 13.60 6.32
C THR A 68 15.80 12.58 5.33
N VAL A 69 16.56 12.32 4.28
CA VAL A 69 16.26 11.26 3.31
C VAL A 69 16.96 9.98 3.75
N ALA A 70 16.24 8.86 3.73
CA ALA A 70 16.79 7.52 3.91
C ALA A 70 16.46 6.67 2.69
N HIS A 71 17.43 5.93 2.18
CA HIS A 71 17.28 4.99 1.08
C HIS A 71 17.49 3.55 1.55
N GLY A 72 16.68 2.65 1.02
CA GLY A 72 16.73 1.22 1.29
C GLY A 72 15.82 0.79 2.45
N TYR A 73 15.20 -0.37 2.26
CA TYR A 73 14.29 -0.97 3.25
C TYR A 73 14.96 -1.15 4.63
N GLN A 74 16.18 -1.71 4.66
CA GLN A 74 16.86 -2.00 5.93
C GLN A 74 17.23 -0.73 6.70
N PRO A 75 17.82 0.32 6.11
CA PRO A 75 18.05 1.58 6.80
C PRO A 75 16.75 2.23 7.33
N ILE A 76 15.65 2.15 6.58
CA ILE A 76 14.35 2.67 7.00
C ILE A 76 13.84 1.87 8.21
N LEU A 77 13.89 0.53 8.17
CA LEU A 77 13.51 -0.32 9.30
C LEU A 77 14.32 0.00 10.55
N GLN A 78 15.65 0.12 10.43
CA GLN A 78 16.51 0.46 11.58
C GLN A 78 16.17 1.82 12.17
N ARG A 79 15.83 2.80 11.33
CA ARG A 79 15.36 4.11 11.76
C ARG A 79 14.07 4.01 12.59
N TYR A 80 13.08 3.24 12.13
CA TYR A 80 11.83 3.02 12.88
C TYR A 80 12.10 2.33 14.22
N LEU A 81 12.90 1.27 14.23
CA LEU A 81 13.24 0.55 15.45
C LEU A 81 13.97 1.44 16.48
N ALA A 82 14.84 2.33 16.01
CA ALA A 82 15.57 3.26 16.90
C ALA A 82 14.67 4.39 17.42
N SER A 83 13.81 4.96 16.54
CA SER A 83 12.98 6.11 16.92
C SER A 83 11.76 5.74 17.76
N TYR A 84 11.27 4.51 17.64
CA TYR A 84 10.04 4.02 18.28
C TYR A 84 10.32 2.75 19.09
N SER A 85 11.37 2.81 19.91
CA SER A 85 11.90 1.65 20.65
C SER A 85 11.08 1.27 21.91
N THR A 86 10.12 2.09 22.30
CA THR A 86 9.27 1.85 23.47
C THR A 86 7.78 2.03 23.12
N PRO A 87 6.86 1.39 23.86
CA PRO A 87 5.42 1.61 23.69
C PRO A 87 5.03 3.09 23.80
N ASP A 88 5.63 3.83 24.74
CA ASP A 88 5.36 5.26 24.89
C ASP A 88 5.79 6.07 23.65
N ALA A 89 6.94 5.75 23.06
CA ALA A 89 7.42 6.42 21.84
C ALA A 89 6.56 6.08 20.61
N MET A 90 6.03 4.87 20.54
CA MET A 90 5.11 4.45 19.48
C MET A 90 3.75 5.14 19.62
N GLY A 91 3.17 5.12 20.83
CA GLY A 91 1.83 5.62 21.06
C GLY A 91 0.77 4.89 20.25
N HIS A 92 -0.33 5.57 19.94
CA HIS A 92 -1.42 5.07 19.11
C HIS A 92 -1.45 5.83 17.80
N LEU A 93 -1.42 5.11 16.68
CA LEU A 93 -1.42 5.66 15.31
C LEU A 93 -2.82 5.61 14.72
N ASP A 94 -3.25 6.74 14.16
CA ASP A 94 -4.42 6.85 13.29
C ASP A 94 -4.03 7.47 11.96
N PHE A 95 -4.50 6.83 10.88
CA PHE A 95 -4.49 7.40 9.52
C PHE A 95 -5.87 7.93 9.16
N SER A 96 -5.92 9.10 8.53
CA SER A 96 -7.18 9.72 8.12
C SER A 96 -7.05 10.48 6.80
N ASP A 97 -8.18 10.92 6.25
CA ASP A 97 -8.29 11.74 5.05
C ASP A 97 -7.53 11.16 3.84
N LEU A 98 -7.69 9.85 3.61
CA LEU A 98 -7.00 9.16 2.52
C LEU A 98 -7.54 9.60 1.15
N ASP A 99 -6.68 10.14 0.30
CA ASP A 99 -6.94 10.37 -1.13
C ASP A 99 -6.04 9.45 -1.95
N THR A 100 -6.64 8.39 -2.48
CA THR A 100 -5.96 7.36 -3.27
C THR A 100 -6.19 7.59 -4.76
N ARG A 101 -5.13 7.79 -5.54
CA ARG A 101 -5.17 7.96 -6.99
C ARG A 101 -4.27 6.95 -7.70
N MET A 102 -4.86 6.23 -8.66
CA MET A 102 -4.11 5.37 -9.56
C MET A 102 -3.29 6.21 -10.55
N LEU A 103 -2.02 5.89 -10.73
CA LEU A 103 -1.10 6.51 -11.71
C LEU A 103 -0.85 5.58 -12.91
N GLY A 104 -1.68 4.57 -13.06
CA GLY A 104 -1.59 3.52 -14.07
C GLY A 104 -1.92 2.17 -13.46
N PRO A 105 -1.67 1.06 -14.17
CA PRO A 105 -2.04 -0.27 -13.69
C PRO A 105 -1.19 -0.75 -12.50
N ASN A 106 0.02 -0.24 -12.36
CA ASN A 106 1.01 -0.75 -11.40
C ASN A 106 1.51 0.29 -10.40
N HIS A 107 1.01 1.53 -10.46
CA HIS A 107 1.43 2.59 -9.52
C HIS A 107 0.22 3.37 -9.02
N ALA A 108 0.34 3.84 -7.79
CA ALA A 108 -0.64 4.73 -7.18
C ALA A 108 0.06 5.73 -6.25
N VAL A 109 -0.64 6.83 -5.97
CA VAL A 109 -0.27 7.77 -4.92
C VAL A 109 -1.39 7.82 -3.89
N VAL A 110 -1.01 7.86 -2.62
CA VAL A 110 -1.92 8.13 -1.50
C VAL A 110 -1.43 9.36 -0.77
N VAL A 111 -2.32 10.32 -0.58
CA VAL A 111 -2.10 11.46 0.32
C VAL A 111 -3.02 11.26 1.52
N GLY A 112 -2.53 11.54 2.71
CA GLY A 112 -3.31 11.38 3.94
C GLY A 112 -2.71 12.13 5.12
N LYS A 113 -3.36 11.95 6.26
CA LYS A 113 -2.93 12.48 7.55
C LYS A 113 -2.57 11.34 8.48
N PHE A 114 -1.57 11.58 9.34
CA PHE A 114 -1.30 10.72 10.47
C PHE A 114 -1.47 11.50 11.78
N HIS A 115 -1.88 10.80 12.81
CA HIS A 115 -1.88 11.27 14.18
C HIS A 115 -1.32 10.18 15.09
N LEU A 116 -0.33 10.56 15.90
CA LEU A 116 0.21 9.73 16.97
C LEU A 116 -0.23 10.32 18.29
N THR A 117 -1.09 9.62 19.02
CA THR A 117 -1.44 9.95 20.40
C THR A 117 -0.40 9.37 21.33
N ARG A 118 0.35 10.22 22.05
CA ARG A 118 1.43 9.82 22.95
C ARG A 118 1.39 10.61 24.25
N ASN A 119 1.85 9.97 25.33
CA ASN A 119 2.08 10.65 26.59
C ASN A 119 3.36 11.51 26.55
N ALA A 120 3.63 12.24 27.62
CA ALA A 120 4.82 13.09 27.74
C ALA A 120 6.13 12.29 27.68
N ALA A 121 6.15 11.04 28.19
CA ALA A 121 7.33 10.17 28.13
C ALA A 121 7.65 9.74 26.69
N GLY A 122 6.62 9.61 25.83
CA GLY A 122 6.75 9.33 24.40
C GLY A 122 7.03 10.57 23.54
N GLY A 123 7.13 11.75 24.14
CA GLY A 123 7.38 13.01 23.43
C GLY A 123 6.12 13.80 23.09
N GLY A 124 4.95 13.41 23.63
CA GLY A 124 3.66 14.04 23.35
C GLY A 124 3.11 13.68 21.97
N ASP A 125 1.92 14.18 21.68
CA ASP A 125 1.22 13.96 20.41
C ASP A 125 2.03 14.49 19.23
N ALA A 126 1.91 13.81 18.10
CA ALA A 126 2.45 14.26 16.82
C ALA A 126 1.44 14.03 15.70
N SER A 127 1.38 14.95 14.76
CA SER A 127 0.53 14.82 13.60
C SER A 127 1.19 15.44 12.37
N GLY A 128 0.71 15.06 11.21
CA GLY A 128 1.22 15.63 9.97
C GLY A 128 0.55 15.06 8.73
N LEU A 129 1.15 15.42 7.60
CA LEU A 129 0.72 14.96 6.29
C LEU A 129 1.72 13.94 5.75
N TYR A 130 1.23 13.03 4.92
CA TYR A 130 2.10 12.16 4.15
C TYR A 130 1.64 12.04 2.69
N SER A 131 2.57 11.74 1.83
CA SER A 131 2.34 11.28 0.47
C SER A 131 3.15 10.02 0.22
N LEU A 132 2.47 8.96 -0.21
CA LEU A 132 3.06 7.65 -0.45
C LEU A 132 2.93 7.32 -1.93
N VAL A 133 3.99 6.78 -2.52
CA VAL A 133 3.92 6.15 -3.84
C VAL A 133 3.94 4.65 -3.64
N PHE A 134 2.94 4.00 -4.21
CA PHE A 134 2.80 2.54 -4.21
C PHE A 134 3.17 1.95 -5.56
N GLU A 135 3.78 0.79 -5.53
CA GLU A 135 4.02 -0.08 -6.68
C GLU A 135 3.33 -1.43 -6.46
N ARG A 136 2.79 -2.00 -7.54
CA ARG A 136 2.17 -3.32 -7.51
C ARG A 136 3.23 -4.38 -7.68
N GLU A 137 3.35 -5.24 -6.68
CA GLU A 137 4.22 -6.42 -6.67
C GLU A 137 3.39 -7.71 -6.80
N PRO A 138 4.00 -8.87 -7.09
CA PRO A 138 3.28 -10.15 -7.16
C PRO A 138 2.52 -10.52 -5.90
N ASP A 139 2.99 -10.05 -4.72
CA ASP A 139 2.40 -10.30 -3.40
C ASP A 139 1.53 -9.14 -2.89
N GLY A 140 1.22 -8.15 -3.73
CA GLY A 140 0.35 -7.04 -3.41
C GLY A 140 0.98 -5.65 -3.60
N TRP A 141 0.32 -4.64 -3.09
CA TRP A 141 0.80 -3.26 -3.17
C TRP A 141 1.84 -2.95 -2.10
N LYS A 142 2.92 -2.28 -2.48
CA LYS A 142 4.02 -1.90 -1.60
C LYS A 142 4.38 -0.43 -1.75
N ILE A 143 4.72 0.21 -0.64
CA ILE A 143 5.23 1.57 -0.61
C ILE A 143 6.68 1.56 -1.13
N ILE A 144 6.95 2.36 -2.15
CA ILE A 144 8.30 2.58 -2.70
C ILE A 144 8.87 3.95 -2.33
N LEU A 145 8.00 4.91 -2.01
CA LEU A 145 8.39 6.21 -1.50
C LEU A 145 7.38 6.67 -0.44
N ASP A 146 7.89 7.14 0.67
CA ASP A 146 7.16 7.78 1.76
C ASP A 146 7.74 9.17 2.00
N HIS A 147 6.92 10.20 1.87
CA HIS A 147 7.25 11.54 2.30
C HIS A 147 6.29 11.95 3.41
N SER A 148 6.80 12.06 4.62
CA SER A 148 6.03 12.43 5.81
C SER A 148 6.57 13.71 6.44
N SER A 149 5.68 14.68 6.68
CA SER A 149 5.99 15.95 7.34
C SER A 149 5.16 16.08 8.63
N THR A 150 5.81 16.52 9.71
CA THR A 150 5.13 16.89 10.96
C THR A 150 4.77 18.36 10.97
N ASN A 151 3.63 18.68 11.55
CA ASN A 151 3.21 20.06 11.82
C ASN A 151 4.06 20.69 12.92
#